data_d1dbb28b67c14b91586996ff812e50ff
#
_entry.id   d1dbb28b67c14b91586996ff812e50ff
#
_cell.length_a   1.000
_cell.length_b   1.000
_cell.length_c   1.000
_cell.angle_alpha   90.00
_cell.angle_beta   90.00
_cell.angle_gamma   90.00
#
_symmetry.space_group_name_H-M   'P 1'
#
loop_
_entity.id
_entity.type
_entity.pdbx_description
1 polymer ?
#
loop_
_entity_poly.entity_id
_entity_poly.type
_entity_poly.pdbx_seq_one_letter_code
_entity_poly.pdbx_strand_id
1 'polypeptide(L)'
;MVISRKLMGALVVLGICAVAMSDVMAQQQTPRTLRVINYQGDMTLLLAAVSDAYGVTVGLELDTQPPRQVGVSLLDATLTDVMNAFVQSTKRYQWRQTGQFVDVWPLAGSNPLLETRISSFDVKDLSPSEAFDQLLNLPEVQANMTALNLKRRAPDASARNVSSSRFSVKLEGVTLREALNQIAKESRIEIWVFRNYPNGFFSISSVER
;
A
#
# COMPACT_ATOMS: atom_id res chain seq x y z
N MET A 1 -75.50 -43.32 26.25
CA MET A 1 -74.08 -43.29 26.55
C MET A 1 -73.40 -42.57 25.41
N VAL A 2 -73.08 -41.31 25.62
CA VAL A 2 -72.75 -40.35 24.58
C VAL A 2 -71.27 -40.15 24.48
N ILE A 3 -70.69 -40.35 23.30
CA ILE A 3 -69.25 -40.14 23.02
C ILE A 3 -69.13 -38.76 22.30
N SER A 4 -68.54 -37.83 22.99
CA SER A 4 -68.23 -36.51 22.45
C SER A 4 -66.81 -36.48 21.89
N ARG A 5 -66.70 -36.27 20.57
CA ARG A 5 -65.43 -35.98 19.87
C ARG A 5 -65.18 -34.47 19.89
N LYS A 6 -64.11 -34.06 20.52
CA LYS A 6 -63.56 -32.70 20.31
C LYS A 6 -62.39 -32.79 19.39
N LEU A 7 -62.55 -32.26 18.15
CA LEU A 7 -61.46 -31.91 17.25
C LEU A 7 -60.70 -30.73 17.82
N MET A 8 -59.43 -30.90 17.97
CA MET A 8 -58.49 -29.81 18.29
C MET A 8 -57.65 -29.53 17.03
N GLY A 9 -57.96 -28.43 16.39
CA GLY A 9 -57.27 -27.99 15.18
C GLY A 9 -55.87 -27.47 15.53
N ALA A 10 -54.85 -28.04 14.92
CA ALA A 10 -53.48 -27.56 14.99
C ALA A 10 -53.32 -26.45 13.94
N LEU A 11 -53.09 -25.24 14.43
CA LEU A 11 -52.73 -24.07 13.62
C LEU A 11 -51.22 -24.13 13.35
N VAL A 12 -50.84 -24.50 12.13
CA VAL A 12 -49.47 -24.44 11.64
C VAL A 12 -49.19 -23.01 11.21
N VAL A 13 -48.46 -22.24 12.03
CA VAL A 13 -47.93 -20.94 11.65
C VAL A 13 -46.65 -21.15 10.85
N LEU A 14 -46.74 -21.03 9.53
CA LEU A 14 -45.58 -20.96 8.64
C LEU A 14 -44.96 -19.58 8.80
N GLY A 15 -43.88 -19.52 9.60
CA GLY A 15 -43.00 -18.37 9.67
C GLY A 15 -42.15 -18.26 8.42
N ILE A 16 -42.52 -17.37 7.51
CA ILE A 16 -41.67 -17.00 6.36
C ILE A 16 -40.53 -16.16 6.90
N CYS A 17 -39.35 -16.75 7.12
CA CYS A 17 -38.11 -16.02 7.28
C CYS A 17 -37.72 -15.38 5.95
N ALA A 18 -38.08 -14.11 5.76
CA ALA A 18 -37.51 -13.31 4.69
C ALA A 18 -36.05 -13.04 5.04
N VAL A 19 -35.14 -13.85 4.48
CA VAL A 19 -33.72 -13.54 4.46
C VAL A 19 -33.54 -12.35 3.53
N ALA A 20 -33.41 -11.17 4.10
CA ALA A 20 -32.95 -10.00 3.35
C ALA A 20 -31.52 -10.28 2.90
N MET A 21 -31.34 -10.75 1.68
CA MET A 21 -30.06 -10.72 0.98
C MET A 21 -29.74 -9.26 0.75
N SER A 22 -28.94 -8.69 1.66
CA SER A 22 -28.27 -7.43 1.40
C SER A 22 -27.30 -7.69 0.26
N ASP A 23 -27.69 -7.31 -0.96
CA ASP A 23 -26.80 -7.16 -2.10
C ASP A 23 -25.73 -6.14 -1.70
N VAL A 24 -24.62 -6.64 -1.20
CA VAL A 24 -23.37 -5.90 -1.18
C VAL A 24 -22.98 -5.74 -2.65
N MET A 25 -23.51 -4.69 -3.26
CA MET A 25 -22.99 -4.16 -4.52
C MET A 25 -21.54 -3.82 -4.24
N ALA A 26 -20.64 -4.78 -4.47
CA ALA A 26 -19.25 -4.48 -4.67
C ALA A 26 -19.23 -3.47 -5.81
N GLN A 27 -19.00 -2.20 -5.49
CA GLN A 27 -18.72 -1.19 -6.49
C GLN A 27 -17.49 -1.69 -7.25
N GLN A 28 -17.71 -2.36 -8.36
CA GLN A 28 -16.69 -2.59 -9.36
C GLN A 28 -16.28 -1.20 -9.82
N GLN A 29 -15.22 -0.67 -9.18
CA GLN A 29 -14.54 0.50 -9.70
C GLN A 29 -14.13 0.13 -11.13
N THR A 30 -14.81 0.73 -12.10
CA THR A 30 -14.43 0.63 -13.50
C THR A 30 -12.94 0.98 -13.58
N PRO A 31 -12.08 0.12 -14.10
CA PRO A 31 -10.66 0.39 -14.13
C PRO A 31 -10.45 1.72 -14.86
N ARG A 32 -9.87 2.71 -14.17
CA ARG A 32 -9.50 3.98 -14.77
C ARG A 32 -8.46 3.67 -15.84
N THR A 33 -8.79 3.96 -17.08
CA THR A 33 -7.85 3.85 -18.21
C THR A 33 -7.23 5.21 -18.47
N LEU A 34 -5.91 5.27 -18.46
CA LEU A 34 -5.19 6.43 -18.99
C LEU A 34 -5.18 6.33 -20.52
N ARG A 35 -5.75 7.33 -21.20
CA ARG A 35 -5.89 7.30 -22.66
C ARG A 35 -4.55 7.25 -23.41
N VAL A 36 -3.51 7.90 -22.90
CA VAL A 36 -2.15 7.88 -23.49
C VAL A 36 -1.13 8.04 -22.38
N ILE A 37 -0.20 7.09 -22.27
CA ILE A 37 1.02 7.27 -21.48
C ILE A 37 2.18 7.26 -22.46
N ASN A 38 2.84 8.40 -22.61
CA ASN A 38 4.13 8.50 -23.28
C ASN A 38 5.09 9.18 -22.31
N TYR A 39 5.79 8.37 -21.53
CA TYR A 39 6.66 8.84 -20.48
C TYR A 39 8.09 8.39 -20.71
N GLN A 40 9.02 9.32 -20.58
CA GLN A 40 10.45 9.04 -20.53
C GLN A 40 11.06 9.93 -19.45
N GLY A 41 11.56 9.33 -18.36
CA GLY A 41 12.11 10.12 -17.25
C GLY A 41 12.38 9.31 -16.00
N ASP A 42 12.33 9.98 -14.85
CA ASP A 42 12.55 9.38 -13.54
C ASP A 42 11.43 8.40 -13.17
N MET A 43 11.81 7.22 -12.66
CA MET A 43 10.84 6.18 -12.32
C MET A 43 9.93 6.57 -11.15
N THR A 44 10.41 7.38 -10.21
CA THR A 44 9.61 7.82 -9.07
C THR A 44 8.48 8.73 -9.53
N LEU A 45 8.76 9.64 -10.46
CA LEU A 45 7.75 10.52 -11.05
C LEU A 45 6.73 9.75 -11.91
N LEU A 46 7.17 8.72 -12.65
CA LEU A 46 6.24 7.84 -13.36
C LEU A 46 5.28 7.15 -12.38
N LEU A 47 5.81 6.57 -11.31
CA LEU A 47 5.01 5.83 -10.33
C LEU A 47 4.10 6.77 -9.51
N ALA A 48 4.51 8.01 -9.25
CA ALA A 48 3.63 9.02 -8.67
C ALA A 48 2.45 9.36 -9.60
N ALA A 49 2.72 9.54 -10.90
CA ALA A 49 1.66 9.73 -11.88
C ALA A 49 0.71 8.51 -11.99
N VAL A 50 1.24 7.28 -11.85
CA VAL A 50 0.44 6.05 -11.78
C VAL A 50 -0.43 6.05 -10.53
N SER A 51 0.13 6.40 -9.37
CA SER A 51 -0.61 6.52 -8.11
C SER A 51 -1.81 7.45 -8.25
N ASP A 52 -1.59 8.64 -8.79
CA ASP A 52 -2.65 9.64 -9.02
C ASP A 52 -3.72 9.14 -10.00
N ALA A 53 -3.29 8.66 -11.15
CA ALA A 53 -4.20 8.28 -12.23
C ALA A 53 -5.11 7.09 -11.88
N TYR A 54 -4.59 6.12 -11.13
CA TYR A 54 -5.30 4.89 -10.78
C TYR A 54 -5.85 4.89 -9.34
N GLY A 55 -5.55 5.91 -8.54
CA GLY A 55 -6.01 6.03 -7.16
C GLY A 55 -5.43 4.93 -6.26
N VAL A 56 -4.17 4.55 -6.49
CA VAL A 56 -3.44 3.56 -5.69
C VAL A 56 -2.34 4.23 -4.89
N THR A 57 -1.93 3.63 -3.78
CA THR A 57 -0.72 4.02 -3.05
C THR A 57 0.43 3.15 -3.50
N VAL A 58 1.57 3.75 -3.86
CA VAL A 58 2.73 3.01 -4.33
C VAL A 58 3.82 2.95 -3.27
N GLY A 59 4.32 1.75 -2.99
CA GLY A 59 5.53 1.50 -2.22
C GLY A 59 6.68 1.14 -3.16
N LEU A 60 7.71 1.95 -3.20
CA LEU A 60 8.86 1.75 -4.07
C LEU A 60 10.12 1.44 -3.25
N GLU A 61 10.70 0.28 -3.48
CA GLU A 61 12.03 -0.05 -3.01
C GLU A 61 13.06 0.15 -4.12
N LEU A 62 13.96 1.12 -3.94
CA LEU A 62 15.02 1.41 -4.90
C LEU A 62 16.23 0.50 -4.66
N ASP A 63 16.71 -0.09 -5.75
CA ASP A 63 18.02 -0.69 -5.83
C ASP A 63 19.14 0.34 -5.52
N THR A 64 20.33 -0.14 -5.16
CA THR A 64 21.53 0.69 -4.93
C THR A 64 21.94 1.49 -6.17
N GLN A 65 21.59 1.02 -7.35
CA GLN A 65 21.85 1.66 -8.64
C GLN A 65 20.57 1.65 -9.50
N PRO A 66 19.56 2.46 -9.16
CA PRO A 66 18.34 2.50 -9.93
C PRO A 66 18.58 3.00 -11.35
N PRO A 67 17.76 2.61 -12.33
CA PRO A 67 17.87 3.11 -13.69
C PRO A 67 17.66 4.63 -13.68
N ARG A 68 18.48 5.33 -14.45
CA ARG A 68 18.39 6.81 -14.55
C ARG A 68 17.11 7.27 -15.22
N GLN A 69 16.62 6.48 -16.16
CA GLN A 69 15.41 6.79 -16.91
C GLN A 69 14.62 5.51 -17.19
N VAL A 70 13.32 5.63 -17.20
CA VAL A 70 12.37 4.61 -17.63
C VAL A 70 11.52 5.17 -18.76
N GLY A 71 11.18 4.31 -19.72
CA GLY A 71 10.32 4.66 -20.84
C GLY A 71 9.08 3.77 -20.87
N VAL A 72 7.89 4.37 -20.93
CA VAL A 72 6.61 3.67 -21.09
C VAL A 72 5.80 4.41 -22.13
N SER A 73 5.34 3.68 -23.15
CA SER A 73 4.47 4.24 -24.20
C SER A 73 3.29 3.29 -24.43
N LEU A 74 2.10 3.71 -24.02
CA LEU A 74 0.88 2.91 -24.05
C LEU A 74 -0.33 3.78 -24.42
N LEU A 75 -1.33 3.13 -25.03
CA LEU A 75 -2.64 3.70 -25.33
C LEU A 75 -3.69 2.94 -24.50
N ASP A 76 -4.64 3.67 -23.93
CA ASP A 76 -5.78 3.12 -23.18
C ASP A 76 -5.41 2.03 -22.16
N ALA A 77 -4.31 2.28 -21.42
CA ALA A 77 -3.69 1.28 -20.57
C ALA A 77 -4.41 1.11 -19.21
N THR A 78 -4.50 -0.12 -18.76
CA THR A 78 -4.85 -0.44 -17.37
C THR A 78 -3.64 -0.28 -16.44
N LEU A 79 -3.85 -0.25 -15.13
CA LEU A 79 -2.75 -0.28 -14.14
C LEU A 79 -1.79 -1.44 -14.41
N THR A 80 -2.32 -2.62 -14.68
CA THR A 80 -1.53 -3.81 -14.99
C THR A 80 -0.66 -3.62 -16.22
N ASP A 81 -1.19 -3.02 -17.29
CA ASP A 81 -0.44 -2.78 -18.52
C ASP A 81 0.72 -1.81 -18.27
N VAL A 82 0.47 -0.73 -17.53
CA VAL A 82 1.49 0.26 -17.18
C VAL A 82 2.59 -0.36 -16.32
N MET A 83 2.21 -1.12 -15.28
CA MET A 83 3.18 -1.75 -14.38
C MET A 83 4.00 -2.84 -15.09
N ASN A 84 3.40 -3.60 -16.00
CA ASN A 84 4.12 -4.57 -16.81
C ASN A 84 5.09 -3.90 -17.79
N ALA A 85 4.67 -2.81 -18.45
CA ALA A 85 5.56 -2.03 -19.32
C ALA A 85 6.71 -1.39 -18.54
N PHE A 86 6.44 -0.88 -17.34
CA PHE A 86 7.48 -0.40 -16.42
C PHE A 86 8.51 -1.49 -16.10
N VAL A 87 8.07 -2.67 -15.71
CA VAL A 87 8.95 -3.80 -15.40
C VAL A 87 9.76 -4.22 -16.63
N GLN A 88 9.15 -4.29 -17.80
CA GLN A 88 9.83 -4.60 -19.06
C GLN A 88 10.88 -3.54 -19.44
N SER A 89 10.57 -2.27 -19.20
CA SER A 89 11.50 -1.16 -19.48
C SER A 89 12.71 -1.21 -18.55
N THR A 90 12.50 -1.48 -17.27
CA THR A 90 13.57 -1.48 -16.26
C THR A 90 14.38 -2.78 -16.27
N LYS A 91 13.74 -3.93 -16.52
CA LYS A 91 14.31 -5.31 -16.43
C LYS A 91 14.99 -5.62 -15.09
N ARG A 92 14.70 -4.84 -14.07
CA ARG A 92 15.36 -4.92 -12.75
C ARG A 92 14.38 -4.94 -11.59
N TYR A 93 13.10 -4.70 -11.85
CA TYR A 93 12.06 -4.58 -10.85
C TYR A 93 10.96 -5.60 -11.08
N GLN A 94 10.22 -5.86 -10.05
CA GLN A 94 8.97 -6.61 -10.06
C GLN A 94 7.95 -5.85 -9.22
N TRP A 95 6.69 -6.21 -9.35
CA TRP A 95 5.61 -5.54 -8.66
C TRP A 95 4.50 -6.50 -8.24
N ARG A 96 3.70 -6.06 -7.29
CA ARG A 96 2.50 -6.75 -6.83
C ARG A 96 1.46 -5.72 -6.43
N GLN A 97 0.20 -6.00 -6.72
CA GLN A 97 -0.94 -5.25 -6.20
C GLN A 97 -1.64 -6.05 -5.10
N THR A 98 -1.93 -5.38 -3.98
CA THR A 98 -2.73 -5.92 -2.88
C THR A 98 -3.78 -4.86 -2.52
N GLY A 99 -5.03 -5.06 -2.99
CA GLY A 99 -6.08 -4.06 -2.88
C GLY A 99 -5.69 -2.75 -3.58
N GLN A 100 -5.60 -1.67 -2.81
CA GLN A 100 -5.22 -0.35 -3.32
C GLN A 100 -3.71 -0.07 -3.24
N PHE A 101 -2.90 -1.03 -2.79
CA PHE A 101 -1.45 -0.87 -2.67
C PHE A 101 -0.74 -1.54 -3.82
N VAL A 102 0.23 -0.84 -4.40
CA VAL A 102 1.14 -1.36 -5.41
C VAL A 102 2.55 -1.33 -4.82
N ASP A 103 3.10 -2.49 -4.57
CA ASP A 103 4.49 -2.63 -4.13
C ASP A 103 5.39 -2.88 -5.32
N VAL A 104 6.52 -2.18 -5.38
CA VAL A 104 7.56 -2.30 -6.43
C VAL A 104 8.90 -2.52 -5.75
N TRP A 105 9.62 -3.58 -6.12
CA TRP A 105 10.92 -3.91 -5.53
C TRP A 105 11.87 -4.53 -6.54
N PRO A 106 13.20 -4.54 -6.28
CA PRO A 106 14.19 -5.13 -7.18
C PRO A 106 13.97 -6.64 -7.41
N LEU A 107 14.27 -7.13 -8.62
CA LEU A 107 14.26 -8.57 -8.93
C LEU A 107 15.22 -9.37 -8.03
N ALA A 108 16.29 -8.74 -7.55
CA ALA A 108 17.24 -9.36 -6.61
C ALA A 108 16.61 -9.71 -5.24
N GLY A 109 15.42 -9.25 -4.98
CA GLY A 109 14.67 -9.46 -3.74
C GLY A 109 14.41 -8.15 -2.99
N SER A 110 13.44 -8.20 -2.09
CA SER A 110 13.11 -7.12 -1.19
C SER A 110 14.11 -7.03 -0.03
N ASN A 111 14.33 -5.83 0.49
CA ASN A 111 15.13 -5.64 1.70
C ASN A 111 14.44 -6.32 2.90
N PRO A 112 15.13 -7.21 3.62
CA PRO A 112 14.54 -7.95 4.74
C PRO A 112 13.99 -7.05 5.85
N LEU A 113 14.48 -5.82 5.98
CA LEU A 113 13.95 -4.86 6.96
C LEU A 113 12.46 -4.58 6.72
N LEU A 114 12.02 -4.51 5.47
CA LEU A 114 10.62 -4.24 5.12
C LEU A 114 9.67 -5.37 5.51
N GLU A 115 10.19 -6.56 5.74
CA GLU A 115 9.44 -7.75 6.20
C GLU A 115 9.41 -7.87 7.74
N THR A 116 10.00 -6.89 8.47
CA THR A 116 9.95 -6.85 9.93
C THR A 116 8.50 -6.80 10.41
N ARG A 117 8.13 -7.72 11.30
CA ARG A 117 6.81 -7.72 11.95
C ARG A 117 6.73 -6.61 12.98
N ILE A 118 5.72 -5.77 12.88
CA ILE A 118 5.35 -4.72 13.82
C ILE A 118 4.25 -5.29 14.72
N SER A 119 4.55 -5.39 16.01
CA SER A 119 3.60 -5.94 16.98
C SER A 119 2.41 -5.03 17.17
N SER A 120 2.67 -3.74 17.36
CA SER A 120 1.67 -2.68 17.51
C SER A 120 2.26 -1.33 17.13
N PHE A 121 1.47 -0.52 16.44
CA PHE A 121 1.79 0.87 16.12
C PHE A 121 0.52 1.70 16.22
N ASP A 122 0.46 2.59 17.19
CA ASP A 122 -0.71 3.46 17.44
C ASP A 122 -0.23 4.90 17.56
N VAL A 123 -0.60 5.72 16.58
CA VAL A 123 -0.22 7.14 16.52
C VAL A 123 -1.45 8.00 16.28
N LYS A 124 -1.43 9.17 16.89
CA LYS A 124 -2.52 10.14 16.81
C LYS A 124 -1.97 11.50 16.46
N ASP A 125 -2.63 12.15 15.51
CA ASP A 125 -2.37 13.55 15.12
C ASP A 125 -0.89 13.80 14.78
N LEU A 126 -0.27 12.93 13.98
CA LEU A 126 1.10 13.07 13.52
C LEU A 126 1.16 13.47 12.04
N SER A 127 2.24 14.17 11.69
CA SER A 127 2.65 14.30 10.29
C SER A 127 3.25 12.99 9.76
N PRO A 128 3.28 12.77 8.44
CA PRO A 128 3.90 11.58 7.85
C PRO A 128 5.35 11.35 8.28
N SER A 129 6.13 12.42 8.33
CA SER A 129 7.54 12.36 8.74
C SER A 129 7.69 11.89 10.18
N GLU A 130 6.89 12.46 11.10
CA GLU A 130 6.88 12.03 12.51
C GLU A 130 6.45 10.57 12.65
N ALA A 131 5.46 10.12 11.88
CA ALA A 131 4.99 8.75 11.90
C ALA A 131 6.06 7.78 11.36
N PHE A 132 6.75 8.10 10.27
CA PHE A 132 7.88 7.31 9.77
C PHE A 132 9.01 7.25 10.79
N ASP A 133 9.30 8.36 11.46
CA ASP A 133 10.33 8.41 12.51
C ASP A 133 9.96 7.51 13.69
N GLN A 134 8.72 7.58 14.18
CA GLN A 134 8.25 6.72 15.26
C GLN A 134 8.24 5.25 14.85
N LEU A 135 7.77 4.93 13.64
CA LEU A 135 7.75 3.56 13.12
C LEU A 135 9.16 2.96 13.06
N LEU A 136 10.14 3.70 12.57
CA LEU A 136 11.52 3.25 12.49
C LEU A 136 12.21 3.16 13.86
N ASN A 137 11.70 3.83 14.88
CA ASN A 137 12.21 3.75 16.25
C ASN A 137 11.58 2.64 17.09
N LEU A 138 10.66 1.83 16.52
CA LEU A 138 10.12 0.67 17.22
C LEU A 138 11.22 -0.34 17.55
N PRO A 139 11.18 -0.98 18.75
CA PRO A 139 12.23 -1.89 19.20
C PRO A 139 12.51 -3.02 18.21
N GLU A 140 11.48 -3.63 17.63
CA GLU A 140 11.59 -4.71 16.65
C GLU A 140 12.25 -4.24 15.35
N VAL A 141 12.00 -3.01 14.91
CA VAL A 141 12.65 -2.43 13.71
C VAL A 141 14.12 -2.13 14.00
N GLN A 142 14.42 -1.52 15.16
CA GLN A 142 15.79 -1.24 15.59
C GLN A 142 16.63 -2.52 15.77
N ALA A 143 16.03 -3.57 16.33
CA ALA A 143 16.68 -4.88 16.47
C ALA A 143 17.04 -5.46 15.10
N ASN A 144 16.12 -5.42 14.13
CA ASN A 144 16.39 -5.90 12.77
C ASN A 144 17.36 -5.01 12.00
N MET A 145 17.31 -3.68 12.17
CA MET A 145 18.33 -2.79 11.61
C MET A 145 19.73 -3.17 12.10
N THR A 146 19.86 -3.46 13.39
CA THR A 146 21.13 -3.89 13.98
C THR A 146 21.58 -5.24 13.44
N ALA A 147 20.68 -6.23 13.38
CA ALA A 147 20.97 -7.57 12.86
C ALA A 147 21.38 -7.55 11.37
N LEU A 148 20.81 -6.66 10.57
CA LEU A 148 21.09 -6.48 9.16
C LEU A 148 22.26 -5.50 8.90
N ASN A 149 22.88 -4.96 9.96
CA ASN A 149 23.89 -3.90 9.89
C ASN A 149 23.47 -2.70 9.03
N LEU A 150 22.19 -2.30 9.18
CA LEU A 150 21.61 -1.18 8.45
C LEU A 150 21.68 0.09 9.30
N LYS A 151 21.95 1.22 8.64
CA LYS A 151 22.02 2.54 9.26
C LYS A 151 21.07 3.50 8.52
N ARG A 152 20.21 4.13 9.27
CA ARG A 152 19.34 5.16 8.69
C ARG A 152 20.17 6.39 8.31
N ARG A 153 20.02 6.82 7.07
CA ARG A 153 20.49 8.13 6.61
C ARG A 153 19.40 9.17 6.85
N ALA A 154 19.76 10.33 7.38
CA ALA A 154 18.82 11.44 7.46
C ALA A 154 18.30 11.78 6.05
N PRO A 155 17.02 12.10 5.87
CA PRO A 155 16.49 12.57 4.59
C PRO A 155 17.26 13.81 4.15
N ASP A 156 17.54 13.88 2.84
CA ASP A 156 18.15 15.09 2.28
C ASP A 156 17.23 16.30 2.57
N ALA A 157 17.81 17.42 2.92
CA ALA A 157 17.05 18.62 3.31
C ALA A 157 16.08 19.11 2.21
N SER A 158 16.37 18.77 0.95
CA SER A 158 15.51 19.02 -0.22
C SER A 158 14.27 18.12 -0.29
N ALA A 159 14.25 16.98 0.40
CA ALA A 159 13.12 16.07 0.46
C ALA A 159 12.10 16.43 1.56
N ARG A 160 12.31 17.54 2.26
CA ARG A 160 11.41 18.04 3.30
C ARG A 160 10.26 18.87 2.72
N ASN A 161 9.51 18.34 1.79
CA ASN A 161 8.13 18.78 1.65
C ASN A 161 7.37 18.18 2.83
N VAL A 162 7.32 18.94 3.92
CA VAL A 162 6.61 18.52 5.12
C VAL A 162 5.13 18.72 4.81
N SER A 163 4.44 17.65 4.45
CA SER A 163 2.99 17.65 4.46
C SER A 163 2.52 18.18 5.81
N SER A 164 1.69 19.20 5.79
CA SER A 164 1.02 19.71 6.99
C SER A 164 -0.16 18.83 7.39
N SER A 165 -0.47 17.79 6.59
CA SER A 165 -1.55 16.87 6.89
C SER A 165 -1.20 16.06 8.13
N ARG A 166 -2.15 16.02 9.07
CA ARG A 166 -2.07 15.20 10.27
C ARG A 166 -3.04 14.04 10.16
N PHE A 167 -2.63 12.91 10.64
CA PHE A 167 -3.44 11.69 10.58
C PHE A 167 -3.27 10.85 11.85
N SER A 168 -4.13 9.87 12.00
CA SER A 168 -4.06 8.88 13.07
C SER A 168 -4.19 7.50 12.46
N VAL A 169 -3.40 6.55 12.94
CA VAL A 169 -3.45 5.17 12.48
C VAL A 169 -3.14 4.21 13.62
N LYS A 170 -3.87 3.10 13.67
CA LYS A 170 -3.62 1.99 14.58
C LYS A 170 -3.41 0.71 13.78
N LEU A 171 -2.27 0.05 13.97
CA LEU A 171 -1.85 -1.16 13.24
C LEU A 171 -1.40 -2.22 14.24
N GLU A 172 -1.70 -3.48 13.97
CA GLU A 172 -1.30 -4.62 14.80
C GLU A 172 -0.92 -5.81 13.92
N GLY A 173 0.21 -6.42 14.20
CA GLY A 173 0.65 -7.65 13.54
C GLY A 173 0.97 -7.53 12.05
N VAL A 174 1.29 -6.33 11.56
CA VAL A 174 1.62 -6.03 10.16
C VAL A 174 3.12 -6.04 9.92
N THR A 175 3.55 -6.10 8.67
CA THR A 175 4.96 -5.88 8.30
C THR A 175 5.29 -4.38 8.24
N LEU A 176 6.58 -4.03 8.29
CA LEU A 176 7.02 -2.64 8.11
C LEU A 176 6.55 -2.07 6.76
N ARG A 177 6.58 -2.88 5.70
CA ARG A 177 6.04 -2.52 4.37
C ARG A 177 4.56 -2.17 4.44
N GLU A 178 3.76 -3.03 5.07
CA GLU A 178 2.32 -2.80 5.23
C GLU A 178 2.04 -1.56 6.07
N ALA A 179 2.83 -1.32 7.12
CA ALA A 179 2.72 -0.12 7.94
C ALA A 179 3.04 1.15 7.14
N LEU A 180 4.10 1.15 6.32
CA LEU A 180 4.44 2.26 5.42
C LEU A 180 3.32 2.51 4.40
N ASN A 181 2.74 1.45 3.83
CA ASN A 181 1.60 1.54 2.91
C ASN A 181 0.39 2.20 3.58
N GLN A 182 0.05 1.80 4.81
CA GLN A 182 -1.07 2.38 5.54
C GLN A 182 -0.82 3.85 5.94
N ILE A 183 0.38 4.17 6.42
CA ILE A 183 0.76 5.56 6.71
C ILE A 183 0.62 6.42 5.45
N ALA A 184 1.16 5.97 4.32
CA ALA A 184 1.08 6.71 3.07
C ALA A 184 -0.37 6.94 2.62
N LYS A 185 -1.22 5.92 2.72
CA LYS A 185 -2.65 6.03 2.42
C LYS A 185 -3.35 7.05 3.30
N GLU A 186 -3.23 6.92 4.63
CA GLU A 186 -3.93 7.79 5.59
C GLU A 186 -3.44 9.24 5.50
N SER A 187 -2.18 9.46 5.16
CA SER A 187 -1.58 10.78 4.97
C SER A 187 -1.68 11.31 3.53
N ARG A 188 -2.31 10.56 2.61
CA ARG A 188 -2.49 10.92 1.19
C ARG A 188 -1.17 11.11 0.43
N ILE A 189 -0.15 10.41 0.85
CA ILE A 189 1.11 10.30 0.10
C ILE A 189 0.88 9.39 -1.10
N GLU A 190 1.31 9.82 -2.29
CA GLU A 190 1.19 9.04 -3.52
C GLU A 190 2.16 7.86 -3.53
N ILE A 191 3.39 8.12 -3.11
CA ILE A 191 4.46 7.13 -3.13
C ILE A 191 5.38 7.32 -1.92
N TRP A 192 5.66 6.24 -1.21
CA TRP A 192 6.80 6.16 -0.31
C TRP A 192 7.94 5.42 -0.98
N VAL A 193 9.18 5.84 -0.70
CA VAL A 193 10.39 5.33 -1.34
C VAL A 193 11.37 4.86 -0.28
N PHE A 194 11.69 3.58 -0.29
CA PHE A 194 12.80 3.01 0.46
C PHE A 194 14.02 2.94 -0.45
N ARG A 195 15.06 3.68 -0.10
CA ARG A 195 16.29 3.71 -0.90
C ARG A 195 17.41 3.00 -0.17
N ASN A 196 17.97 1.99 -0.80
CA ASN A 196 19.20 1.36 -0.36
C ASN A 196 20.41 2.15 -0.86
N TYR A 197 21.40 2.33 0.02
CA TYR A 197 22.70 2.91 -0.34
C TYR A 197 23.82 1.89 -0.13
N PRO A 198 24.99 2.08 -0.78
CA PRO A 198 26.17 1.32 -0.45
C PRO A 198 26.51 1.41 1.05
N ASN A 199 27.21 0.38 1.57
CA ASN A 199 27.70 0.33 2.96
C ASN A 199 26.59 0.24 4.05
N GLY A 200 25.41 -0.32 3.70
CA GLY A 200 24.35 -0.57 4.67
C GLY A 200 23.54 0.64 5.08
N PHE A 201 23.64 1.76 4.38
CA PHE A 201 22.76 2.89 4.62
C PHE A 201 21.42 2.74 3.89
N PHE A 202 20.36 3.28 4.47
CA PHE A 202 19.07 3.43 3.82
C PHE A 202 18.38 4.74 4.19
N SER A 203 17.43 5.16 3.40
CA SER A 203 16.50 6.24 3.73
C SER A 203 15.07 5.87 3.34
N ILE A 204 14.10 6.47 4.02
CA ILE A 204 12.70 6.47 3.62
C ILE A 204 12.31 7.92 3.35
N SER A 205 11.68 8.13 2.21
CA SER A 205 11.13 9.43 1.80
C SER A 205 9.76 9.25 1.19
N SER A 206 9.02 10.35 1.02
CA SER A 206 7.73 10.39 0.36
C SER A 206 7.74 11.37 -0.79
N VAL A 207 6.88 11.14 -1.78
CA VAL A 207 6.48 12.10 -2.80
C VAL A 207 5.02 12.39 -2.57
N GLU A 208 4.71 13.67 -2.39
CA GLU A 208 3.38 14.19 -2.13
C GLU A 208 2.89 14.99 -3.34
N ARG A 209 1.58 15.16 -3.42
CA ARG A 209 0.94 16.07 -4.40
C ARG A 209 1.25 17.53 -4.13
#